data_e080022f071cc353c17526d05503a463
#
_entry.id   e080022f071cc353c17526d05503a463
#
_cell.length_a   1.000
_cell.length_b   1.000
_cell.length_c   1.000
_cell.angle_alpha   90.00
_cell.angle_beta   90.00
_cell.angle_gamma   90.00
#
_symmetry.space_group_name_H-M   'P 1'
#
loop_
_entity.id
_entity.type
_entity.pdbx_description
1 polymer ?
#
loop_
_entity_poly.entity_id
_entity_poly.type
_entity_poly.pdbx_seq_one_letter_code
_entity_poly.pdbx_strand_id
1 'polypeptide(L)'
;MGNCWFKGSSYVNRVSSTAKSETPKIQSPSRRDRSDESKLPSNAREVEAMRLDSAAGRNPLTAFSFEELRKVTNGFRQDSLIGGGGFGRVYKGAVGGAGADEPPQQVAVKVHDGDNSFQGHREWLAEVIFLGQLSHQNLVKLVGYCCEGDHRVLVYEYMPLGSVESHLFSRVMAPLAWATRMKIALGAARGLAFLHEAEKPVIYRDFKTSNILLDGDFGAKLSDFGLAKDGPVGDMSHVSTRIMGTYGYAAPEYIMTGTSIPTKK
;
A
#
# COMPACT_ATOMS: atom_id res chain seq x y z
N MET A 1 6.00 11.77 -1.85
CA MET A 1 6.77 11.27 -0.68
C MET A 1 6.73 9.76 -0.79
N GLY A 2 7.87 9.14 -1.10
CA GLY A 2 7.92 7.72 -1.45
C GLY A 2 7.96 6.83 -0.21
N ASN A 3 7.08 5.83 -0.18
CA ASN A 3 7.19 4.72 0.77
C ASN A 3 8.36 3.83 0.32
N CYS A 4 9.53 4.02 0.92
CA CYS A 4 10.65 3.12 0.71
C CYS A 4 10.60 1.99 1.74
N TRP A 5 10.49 0.76 1.28
CA TRP A 5 10.60 -0.44 2.11
C TRP A 5 12.05 -0.74 2.56
N PHE A 6 13.01 0.10 2.15
CA PHE A 6 14.41 -0.03 2.53
C PHE A 6 15.06 1.33 2.80
N LYS A 7 15.96 1.37 3.78
CA LYS A 7 16.80 2.53 4.07
C LYS A 7 17.73 2.84 2.89
N GLY A 8 17.34 3.79 2.04
CA GLY A 8 18.27 4.51 1.19
C GLY A 8 18.71 5.79 1.91
N SER A 9 20.02 5.98 2.12
CA SER A 9 20.57 7.19 2.70
C SER A 9 20.25 8.40 1.79
N SER A 10 19.36 9.29 2.24
CA SER A 10 19.02 10.51 1.52
C SER A 10 20.09 11.57 1.76
N TYR A 11 20.98 11.76 0.78
CA TYR A 11 21.76 13.00 0.67
C TYR A 11 20.92 14.08 -0.01
N VAL A 12 20.45 15.03 0.77
CA VAL A 12 19.80 16.23 0.28
C VAL A 12 20.87 17.24 -0.13
N ASN A 13 21.07 17.47 -1.42
CA ASN A 13 21.76 18.65 -1.90
C ASN A 13 20.82 19.85 -1.78
N ARG A 14 21.13 20.78 -0.87
CA ARG A 14 20.53 22.12 -0.81
C ARG A 14 20.96 22.90 -2.04
N VAL A 15 20.03 23.21 -2.91
CA VAL A 15 20.14 24.33 -3.84
C VAL A 15 19.19 25.41 -3.33
N SER A 16 19.76 26.49 -2.83
CA SER A 16 19.03 27.69 -2.46
C SER A 16 18.70 28.49 -3.72
N SER A 17 17.42 28.68 -4.02
CA SER A 17 16.96 29.74 -4.89
C SER A 17 15.72 30.39 -4.27
N THR A 18 15.90 31.62 -3.85
CA THR A 18 14.87 32.56 -3.43
C THR A 18 14.03 32.98 -4.63
N ALA A 19 12.78 32.47 -4.69
CA ALA A 19 11.76 33.05 -5.53
C ALA A 19 10.49 33.19 -4.68
N LYS A 20 10.07 34.40 -4.41
CA LYS A 20 8.76 34.74 -3.84
C LYS A 20 7.71 34.43 -4.90
N SER A 21 6.83 33.47 -4.65
CA SER A 21 5.59 33.28 -5.41
C SER A 21 4.40 33.36 -4.46
N GLU A 22 3.49 34.23 -4.80
CA GLU A 22 2.20 34.39 -4.11
C GLU A 22 1.37 33.12 -4.23
N THR A 23 0.94 32.58 -3.09
CA THR A 23 0.08 31.42 -3.00
C THR A 23 -1.39 31.80 -3.30
N PRO A 24 -2.07 31.13 -4.25
CA PRO A 24 -3.51 31.27 -4.38
C PRO A 24 -4.21 30.69 -3.14
N LYS A 25 -5.13 31.45 -2.55
CA LYS A 25 -5.99 30.99 -1.45
C LYS A 25 -6.86 29.83 -1.93
N ILE A 26 -6.57 28.62 -1.45
CA ILE A 26 -7.45 27.46 -1.61
C ILE A 26 -8.68 27.69 -0.71
N GLN A 27 -9.86 27.68 -1.32
CA GLN A 27 -11.13 27.74 -0.62
C GLN A 27 -11.28 26.50 0.29
N SER A 28 -11.75 26.72 1.52
CA SER A 28 -12.05 25.70 2.51
C SER A 28 -13.03 24.65 1.96
N PRO A 29 -12.85 23.34 2.28
CA PRO A 29 -13.71 22.27 1.79
C PRO A 29 -15.13 22.42 2.32
N SER A 30 -16.10 22.16 1.46
CA SER A 30 -17.52 22.24 1.74
C SER A 30 -17.95 21.21 2.79
N ARG A 31 -18.97 21.55 3.57
CA ARG A 31 -19.55 20.83 4.72
C ARG A 31 -20.00 19.37 4.52
N ARG A 32 -19.74 18.73 3.38
CA ARG A 32 -20.22 17.36 3.07
C ARG A 32 -19.34 16.21 3.61
N ASP A 33 -18.12 16.49 4.07
CA ASP A 33 -17.18 15.43 4.52
C ASP A 33 -17.35 14.97 5.99
N ARG A 34 -18.21 15.64 6.77
CA ARG A 34 -18.39 15.30 8.20
C ARG A 34 -19.36 14.15 8.49
N SER A 35 -20.16 13.71 7.53
CA SER A 35 -21.14 12.62 7.74
C SER A 35 -20.53 11.20 7.56
N ASP A 36 -19.32 11.08 6.99
CA ASP A 36 -18.65 9.80 6.75
C ASP A 36 -17.73 9.37 7.90
N GLU A 37 -17.39 10.28 8.79
CA GLU A 37 -16.44 10.04 9.89
C GLU A 37 -16.99 9.06 10.95
N SER A 38 -18.32 9.03 11.12
CA SER A 38 -19.00 8.19 12.12
C SER A 38 -19.20 6.72 11.68
N LYS A 39 -18.81 6.36 10.44
CA LYS A 39 -19.03 5.03 9.85
C LYS A 39 -17.76 4.18 9.71
N LEU A 40 -16.61 4.69 10.10
CA LEU A 40 -15.37 3.91 10.01
C LEU A 40 -15.27 2.90 11.16
N PRO A 41 -14.82 1.67 10.86
CA PRO A 41 -14.72 0.63 11.86
C PRO A 41 -13.67 0.98 12.93
N SER A 42 -14.02 0.76 14.18
CA SER A 42 -13.16 1.01 15.34
C SER A 42 -12.52 -0.25 15.91
N ASN A 43 -13.03 -1.42 15.53
CA ASN A 43 -12.57 -2.71 16.04
C ASN A 43 -12.60 -3.82 14.97
N ALA A 44 -11.95 -4.94 15.28
CA ALA A 44 -11.80 -6.06 14.35
C ALA A 44 -13.14 -6.67 13.89
N ARG A 45 -14.19 -6.63 14.71
CA ARG A 45 -15.53 -7.16 14.34
C ARG A 45 -16.19 -6.31 13.27
N GLU A 46 -16.08 -4.98 13.38
CA GLU A 46 -16.62 -4.05 12.38
C GLU A 46 -15.86 -4.17 11.05
N VAL A 47 -14.53 -4.32 11.12
CA VAL A 47 -13.69 -4.57 9.93
C VAL A 47 -14.09 -5.88 9.26
N GLU A 48 -14.29 -6.95 10.03
CA GLU A 48 -14.72 -8.24 9.48
C GLU A 48 -16.12 -8.18 8.89
N ALA A 49 -17.05 -7.46 9.51
CA ALA A 49 -18.38 -7.22 8.95
C ALA A 49 -18.30 -6.51 7.59
N MET A 50 -17.50 -5.43 7.46
CA MET A 50 -17.28 -4.76 6.19
C MET A 50 -16.66 -5.66 5.12
N ARG A 51 -15.73 -6.53 5.52
CA ARG A 51 -15.15 -7.54 4.62
C ARG A 51 -16.20 -8.56 4.17
N LEU A 52 -17.06 -8.98 5.06
CA LEU A 52 -18.13 -9.95 4.79
C LEU A 52 -19.17 -9.38 3.84
N ASP A 53 -19.53 -8.11 3.99
CA ASP A 53 -20.49 -7.43 3.12
C ASP A 53 -19.95 -7.18 1.70
N SER A 54 -18.64 -7.04 1.56
CA SER A 54 -18.01 -6.72 0.28
C SER A 54 -17.69 -7.92 -0.62
N ALA A 55 -18.30 -9.09 -0.36
CA ALA A 55 -18.51 -10.17 -1.32
C ALA A 55 -17.47 -11.23 -1.67
N ALA A 56 -17.60 -11.91 -2.74
CA ALA A 56 -17.10 -13.18 -3.20
C ALA A 56 -15.57 -13.22 -3.45
N GLY A 57 -14.90 -14.28 -3.00
CA GLY A 57 -13.46 -14.52 -3.25
C GLY A 57 -12.56 -13.92 -2.17
N ARG A 58 -12.60 -14.52 -0.96
CA ARG A 58 -11.93 -13.96 0.22
C ARG A 58 -10.60 -14.62 0.50
N ASN A 59 -9.56 -13.82 0.67
CA ASN A 59 -8.38 -14.26 1.38
C ASN A 59 -8.72 -14.29 2.89
N PRO A 60 -8.52 -15.41 3.60
CA PRO A 60 -8.65 -15.43 5.05
C PRO A 60 -7.57 -14.53 5.64
N LEU A 61 -7.96 -13.51 6.40
CA LEU A 61 -7.03 -12.63 7.12
C LEU A 61 -7.06 -12.98 8.61
N THR A 62 -5.88 -13.00 9.22
CA THR A 62 -5.74 -13.17 10.66
C THR A 62 -5.89 -11.81 11.35
N ALA A 63 -6.80 -11.71 12.33
CA ALA A 63 -6.85 -10.57 13.22
C ALA A 63 -5.83 -10.80 14.36
N PHE A 64 -4.81 -9.96 14.40
CA PHE A 64 -3.76 -9.99 15.44
C PHE A 64 -4.05 -8.96 16.52
N SER A 65 -3.71 -9.26 17.77
CA SER A 65 -3.58 -8.26 18.81
C SER A 65 -2.31 -7.44 18.64
N PHE A 66 -2.28 -6.22 19.17
CA PHE A 66 -1.08 -5.38 19.12
C PHE A 66 0.09 -6.01 19.88
N GLU A 67 -0.19 -6.70 20.99
CA GLU A 67 0.84 -7.37 21.78
C GLU A 67 1.46 -8.58 21.05
N GLU A 68 0.68 -9.33 20.26
CA GLU A 68 1.22 -10.38 19.38
C GLU A 68 2.18 -9.79 18.34
N LEU A 69 1.78 -8.68 17.68
CA LEU A 69 2.63 -8.04 16.69
C LEU A 69 3.89 -7.41 17.31
N ARG A 70 3.80 -6.95 18.53
CA ARG A 70 4.96 -6.51 19.30
C ARG A 70 5.96 -7.65 19.53
N LYS A 71 5.49 -8.84 19.86
CA LYS A 71 6.34 -10.05 19.99
C LYS A 71 6.95 -10.46 18.66
N VAL A 72 6.13 -10.53 17.60
CA VAL A 72 6.52 -10.88 16.21
C VAL A 72 7.67 -10.00 15.70
N THR A 73 7.72 -8.72 16.11
CA THR A 73 8.70 -7.73 15.67
C THR A 73 9.80 -7.46 16.69
N ASN A 74 9.92 -8.30 17.72
CA ASN A 74 10.85 -8.07 18.84
C ASN A 74 10.69 -6.69 19.52
N GLY A 75 9.45 -6.22 19.71
CA GLY A 75 9.14 -4.94 20.34
C GLY A 75 9.30 -3.74 19.38
N PHE A 76 9.13 -3.93 18.08
CA PHE A 76 9.32 -2.89 17.05
C PHE A 76 10.70 -2.23 17.11
N ARG A 77 11.72 -3.04 17.34
CA ARG A 77 13.11 -2.56 17.47
C ARG A 77 13.65 -2.02 16.15
N GLN A 78 14.60 -1.10 16.28
CA GLN A 78 15.24 -0.44 15.15
C GLN A 78 16.01 -1.42 14.22
N ASP A 79 16.53 -2.51 14.74
CA ASP A 79 17.21 -3.58 13.97
C ASP A 79 16.24 -4.39 13.09
N SER A 80 14.96 -4.44 13.46
CA SER A 80 13.89 -5.05 12.68
C SER A 80 13.25 -4.09 11.67
N LEU A 81 13.58 -2.79 11.72
CA LEU A 81 13.02 -1.78 10.81
C LEU A 81 13.58 -1.96 9.39
N ILE A 82 12.72 -2.27 8.45
CA ILE A 82 13.06 -2.48 7.03
C ILE A 82 12.60 -1.35 6.11
N GLY A 83 11.73 -0.47 6.59
CA GLY A 83 11.25 0.69 5.83
C GLY A 83 10.51 1.67 6.70
N GLY A 84 10.36 2.90 6.19
CA GLY A 84 9.60 3.95 6.86
C GLY A 84 9.39 5.15 5.95
N GLY A 85 8.28 5.84 6.11
CA GLY A 85 7.90 7.02 5.33
C GLY A 85 6.69 7.71 5.93
N GLY A 86 6.06 8.61 5.19
CA GLY A 86 4.92 9.40 5.66
C GLY A 86 3.65 8.61 6.01
N PHE A 87 3.62 7.31 5.75
CA PHE A 87 2.48 6.43 6.05
C PHE A 87 2.79 5.37 7.13
N GLY A 88 3.89 5.55 7.86
CA GLY A 88 4.25 4.67 8.96
C GLY A 88 5.59 3.94 8.80
N ARG A 89 5.83 3.01 9.70
CA ARG A 89 7.07 2.22 9.79
C ARG A 89 6.79 0.76 9.49
N VAL A 90 7.72 0.11 8.79
CA VAL A 90 7.62 -1.30 8.41
C VAL A 90 8.74 -2.09 9.08
N TYR A 91 8.35 -3.15 9.79
CA TYR A 91 9.26 -4.02 10.52
C TYR A 91 9.23 -5.42 9.96
N LYS A 92 10.38 -6.09 9.95
CA LYS A 92 10.47 -7.51 9.69
C LYS A 92 10.08 -8.28 10.94
N GLY A 93 9.32 -9.37 10.75
CA GLY A 93 8.92 -10.27 11.82
C GLY A 93 8.74 -11.70 11.33
N ALA A 94 8.28 -12.56 12.22
CA ALA A 94 7.95 -13.95 11.89
C ALA A 94 6.71 -14.39 12.63
N VAL A 95 5.75 -15.02 11.94
CA VAL A 95 4.49 -15.54 12.50
C VAL A 95 4.41 -17.05 12.32
N GLY A 96 3.69 -17.74 13.21
CA GLY A 96 3.59 -19.20 13.19
C GLY A 96 4.82 -19.89 13.80
N GLY A 97 4.96 -21.18 13.58
CA GLY A 97 6.09 -21.97 14.10
C GLY A 97 5.91 -22.48 15.53
N ALA A 98 4.70 -22.49 16.07
CA ALA A 98 4.40 -23.04 17.40
C ALA A 98 4.31 -24.60 17.39
N GLY A 99 4.30 -25.23 16.21
CA GLY A 99 4.33 -26.68 16.03
C GLY A 99 5.73 -27.15 15.62
N ALA A 100 6.09 -28.39 15.99
CA ALA A 100 7.44 -28.94 15.80
C ALA A 100 7.88 -29.03 14.32
N ASP A 101 6.97 -28.88 13.33
CA ASP A 101 7.23 -29.20 11.92
C ASP A 101 6.97 -28.02 10.94
N GLU A 102 6.46 -26.88 11.39
CA GLU A 102 6.27 -25.73 10.49
C GLU A 102 7.26 -24.60 10.80
N PRO A 103 8.12 -24.22 9.82
CA PRO A 103 9.01 -23.07 10.00
C PRO A 103 8.19 -21.78 10.10
N PRO A 104 8.62 -20.82 10.92
CA PRO A 104 7.94 -19.53 11.04
C PRO A 104 7.94 -18.78 9.69
N GLN A 105 6.78 -18.30 9.30
CA GLN A 105 6.61 -17.49 8.10
C GLN A 105 7.17 -16.08 8.33
N GLN A 106 8.12 -15.65 7.48
CA GLN A 106 8.62 -14.27 7.50
C GLN A 106 7.53 -13.31 7.03
N VAL A 107 7.34 -12.22 7.76
CA VAL A 107 6.34 -11.18 7.48
C VAL A 107 6.93 -9.78 7.53
N ALA A 108 6.25 -8.86 6.86
CA ALA A 108 6.48 -7.42 6.98
C ALA A 108 5.29 -6.78 7.73
N VAL A 109 5.58 -6.12 8.83
CA VAL A 109 4.58 -5.52 9.74
C VAL A 109 4.61 -4.00 9.58
N LYS A 110 3.60 -3.42 8.91
CA LYS A 110 3.45 -1.97 8.69
C LYS A 110 2.62 -1.39 9.81
N VAL A 111 3.24 -0.58 10.64
CA VAL A 111 2.59 0.17 11.71
C VAL A 111 2.28 1.56 11.18
N HIS A 112 1.01 1.91 11.10
CA HIS A 112 0.60 3.28 10.80
C HIS A 112 0.91 4.15 12.01
N ASP A 113 1.67 5.23 11.80
CA ASP A 113 1.98 6.17 12.89
C ASP A 113 0.66 6.78 13.38
N GLY A 114 0.49 6.73 14.72
CA GLY A 114 -0.77 7.02 15.41
C GLY A 114 -1.15 8.50 15.51
N ASP A 115 -0.69 9.33 14.56
CA ASP A 115 -1.41 10.55 14.28
C ASP A 115 -2.79 10.10 13.79
N ASN A 116 -3.78 10.20 14.68
CA ASN A 116 -5.21 9.92 14.45
C ASN A 116 -5.76 10.70 13.24
N SER A 117 -5.03 10.65 12.11
CA SER A 117 -5.48 11.25 10.88
C SER A 117 -6.53 10.33 10.29
N PHE A 118 -7.71 10.84 10.13
CA PHE A 118 -8.80 10.23 9.39
C PHE A 118 -8.33 9.61 8.05
N GLN A 119 -7.36 10.24 7.40
CA GLN A 119 -6.76 9.76 6.16
C GLN A 119 -5.98 8.44 6.37
N GLY A 120 -5.13 8.34 7.39
CA GLY A 120 -4.34 7.11 7.65
C GLY A 120 -5.24 5.92 7.98
N HIS A 121 -6.33 6.13 8.72
CA HIS A 121 -7.31 5.08 8.99
C HIS A 121 -8.02 4.63 7.70
N ARG A 122 -8.39 5.54 6.79
CA ARG A 122 -9.00 5.20 5.50
C ARG A 122 -8.05 4.40 4.60
N GLU A 123 -6.77 4.77 4.56
CA GLU A 123 -5.75 4.05 3.79
C GLU A 123 -5.55 2.64 4.34
N TRP A 124 -5.41 2.50 5.65
CA TRP A 124 -5.34 1.20 6.32
C TRP A 124 -6.56 0.33 6.00
N LEU A 125 -7.77 0.88 6.10
CA LEU A 125 -9.00 0.16 5.82
C LEU A 125 -9.10 -0.25 4.34
N ALA A 126 -8.70 0.63 3.41
CA ALA A 126 -8.67 0.29 1.99
C ALA A 126 -7.76 -0.92 1.72
N GLU A 127 -6.57 -0.96 2.33
CA GLU A 127 -5.67 -2.11 2.19
C GLU A 127 -6.29 -3.41 2.72
N VAL A 128 -6.96 -3.36 3.87
CA VAL A 128 -7.66 -4.54 4.44
C VAL A 128 -8.78 -5.02 3.52
N ILE A 129 -9.58 -4.11 2.98
CA ILE A 129 -10.72 -4.45 2.12
C ILE A 129 -10.22 -5.02 0.78
N PHE A 130 -9.34 -4.30 0.06
CA PHE A 130 -8.90 -4.72 -1.26
C PHE A 130 -8.05 -5.99 -1.22
N LEU A 131 -7.00 -6.04 -0.40
CA LEU A 131 -6.12 -7.21 -0.30
C LEU A 131 -6.76 -8.40 0.45
N GLY A 132 -7.82 -8.15 1.21
CA GLY A 132 -8.65 -9.20 1.81
C GLY A 132 -9.59 -9.88 0.80
N GLN A 133 -9.78 -9.31 -0.39
CA GLN A 133 -10.63 -9.86 -1.45
C GLN A 133 -9.84 -10.30 -2.67
N LEU A 134 -8.76 -9.58 -3.00
CA LEU A 134 -7.97 -9.79 -4.20
C LEU A 134 -6.80 -10.75 -3.89
N SER A 135 -6.65 -11.78 -4.74
CA SER A 135 -5.53 -12.72 -4.69
C SER A 135 -4.96 -12.92 -6.09
N HIS A 136 -3.70 -12.55 -6.26
CA HIS A 136 -2.99 -12.73 -7.53
C HIS A 136 -1.49 -12.84 -7.28
N GLN A 137 -0.77 -13.62 -8.10
CA GLN A 137 0.68 -13.83 -7.95
C GLN A 137 1.51 -12.54 -8.02
N ASN A 138 0.99 -11.49 -8.68
CA ASN A 138 1.65 -10.19 -8.81
C ASN A 138 1.01 -9.10 -7.91
N LEU A 139 0.29 -9.49 -6.87
CA LEU A 139 -0.13 -8.63 -5.76
C LEU A 139 0.50 -9.12 -4.47
N VAL A 140 0.92 -8.20 -3.60
CA VAL A 140 1.41 -8.57 -2.27
C VAL A 140 0.29 -9.20 -1.46
N LYS A 141 0.60 -10.32 -0.78
CA LYS A 141 -0.38 -11.00 0.06
C LYS A 141 -0.47 -10.30 1.42
N LEU A 142 -1.67 -9.87 1.78
CA LEU A 142 -1.98 -9.48 3.14
C LEU A 142 -2.24 -10.76 3.97
N VAL A 143 -1.51 -10.93 5.06
CA VAL A 143 -1.62 -12.08 5.99
C VAL A 143 -2.63 -11.80 7.08
N GLY A 144 -2.66 -10.54 7.54
CA GLY A 144 -3.57 -10.13 8.61
C GLY A 144 -3.47 -8.66 8.96
N TYR A 145 -4.18 -8.28 10.00
CA TYR A 145 -4.27 -6.90 10.45
C TYR A 145 -4.46 -6.80 11.97
N CYS A 146 -4.19 -5.62 12.53
CA CYS A 146 -4.59 -5.25 13.89
C CYS A 146 -5.44 -3.99 13.84
N CYS A 147 -6.56 -4.01 14.61
CA CYS A 147 -7.46 -2.88 14.82
C CYS A 147 -7.82 -2.82 16.30
N GLU A 148 -6.93 -2.30 17.14
CA GLU A 148 -7.12 -2.20 18.58
C GLU A 148 -6.81 -0.78 19.05
N GLY A 149 -7.74 -0.14 19.77
CA GLY A 149 -7.61 1.25 20.19
C GLY A 149 -7.18 2.14 19.02
N ASP A 150 -6.06 2.85 19.19
CA ASP A 150 -5.48 3.70 18.16
C ASP A 150 -4.51 2.97 17.23
N HIS A 151 -4.27 1.68 17.47
CA HIS A 151 -3.33 0.91 16.67
C HIS A 151 -3.95 0.41 15.37
N ARG A 152 -3.33 0.75 14.24
CA ARG A 152 -3.67 0.29 12.90
C ARG A 152 -2.42 -0.33 12.29
N VAL A 153 -2.41 -1.67 12.21
CA VAL A 153 -1.23 -2.42 11.75
C VAL A 153 -1.65 -3.38 10.65
N LEU A 154 -0.80 -3.54 9.65
CA LEU A 154 -0.97 -4.48 8.54
C LEU A 154 0.18 -5.47 8.52
N VAL A 155 -0.13 -6.73 8.26
CA VAL A 155 0.85 -7.83 8.21
C VAL A 155 0.85 -8.43 6.82
N TYR A 156 1.97 -8.33 6.11
CA TYR A 156 2.14 -8.82 4.74
C TYR A 156 3.14 -9.96 4.67
N GLU A 157 3.10 -10.72 3.58
CA GLU A 157 4.24 -11.57 3.20
C GLU A 157 5.52 -10.71 3.11
N TYR A 158 6.64 -11.32 3.49
CA TYR A 158 7.93 -10.64 3.42
C TYR A 158 8.52 -10.70 2.01
N MET A 159 8.91 -9.55 1.47
CA MET A 159 9.51 -9.42 0.15
C MET A 159 11.02 -9.19 0.28
N PRO A 160 11.85 -10.22 0.12
CA PRO A 160 13.26 -10.18 0.53
C PRO A 160 14.12 -9.23 -0.30
N LEU A 161 13.77 -8.97 -1.55
CA LEU A 161 14.53 -8.08 -2.42
C LEU A 161 14.05 -6.63 -2.38
N GLY A 162 13.00 -6.32 -1.60
CA GLY A 162 12.49 -4.95 -1.42
C GLY A 162 11.83 -4.37 -2.67
N SER A 163 11.95 -3.05 -2.86
CA SER A 163 11.29 -2.34 -3.95
C SER A 163 12.16 -2.23 -5.21
N VAL A 164 11.51 -2.12 -6.36
CA VAL A 164 12.19 -1.80 -7.64
C VAL A 164 12.96 -0.49 -7.54
N GLU A 165 12.42 0.50 -6.84
CA GLU A 165 13.08 1.80 -6.63
C GLU A 165 14.45 1.64 -5.98
N SER A 166 14.57 0.79 -4.95
CA SER A 166 15.85 0.56 -4.28
C SER A 166 16.90 -0.06 -5.21
N HIS A 167 16.50 -0.91 -6.15
CA HIS A 167 17.40 -1.49 -7.16
C HIS A 167 17.78 -0.52 -8.26
N LEU A 168 16.89 0.40 -8.65
CA LEU A 168 17.17 1.36 -9.72
C LEU A 168 18.07 2.51 -9.28
N PHE A 169 17.91 2.95 -8.02
CA PHE A 169 18.56 4.17 -7.53
C PHE A 169 19.63 3.92 -6.45
N SER A 170 19.86 2.66 -6.08
CA SER A 170 20.95 2.31 -5.17
C SER A 170 22.30 2.51 -5.84
N ARG A 171 23.25 3.12 -5.13
CA ARG A 171 24.65 3.22 -5.55
C ARG A 171 25.48 1.99 -5.16
N VAL A 172 24.91 1.11 -4.34
CA VAL A 172 25.61 -0.06 -3.77
C VAL A 172 25.22 -1.34 -4.47
N MET A 173 24.01 -1.41 -5.01
CA MET A 173 23.51 -2.60 -5.71
C MET A 173 24.01 -2.63 -7.16
N ALA A 174 24.35 -3.83 -7.64
CA ALA A 174 24.64 -4.04 -9.05
C ALA A 174 23.39 -3.71 -9.92
N PRO A 175 23.59 -3.10 -11.10
CA PRO A 175 22.46 -2.80 -12.00
C PRO A 175 21.73 -4.08 -12.41
N LEU A 176 20.40 -4.03 -12.40
CA LEU A 176 19.55 -5.13 -12.88
C LEU A 176 19.83 -5.41 -14.36
N ALA A 177 20.04 -6.68 -14.69
CA ALA A 177 20.16 -7.15 -16.09
C ALA A 177 18.86 -6.85 -16.86
N TRP A 178 18.97 -6.64 -18.18
CA TRP A 178 17.81 -6.32 -19.02
C TRP A 178 16.69 -7.36 -18.92
N ALA A 179 17.01 -8.65 -18.96
CA ALA A 179 16.03 -9.73 -18.83
C ALA A 179 15.27 -9.66 -17.49
N THR A 180 15.96 -9.33 -16.38
CA THR A 180 15.35 -9.14 -15.07
C THR A 180 14.41 -7.92 -15.07
N ARG A 181 14.82 -6.81 -15.69
CA ARG A 181 13.96 -5.62 -15.83
C ARG A 181 12.66 -5.95 -16.59
N MET A 182 12.75 -6.73 -17.68
CA MET A 182 11.58 -7.15 -18.45
C MET A 182 10.68 -8.10 -17.66
N LYS A 183 11.26 -9.03 -16.89
CA LYS A 183 10.50 -9.89 -15.98
C LYS A 183 9.71 -9.08 -14.95
N ILE A 184 10.34 -8.10 -14.32
CA ILE A 184 9.72 -7.20 -13.34
C ILE A 184 8.59 -6.40 -13.99
N ALA A 185 8.85 -5.78 -15.14
CA ALA A 185 7.87 -4.98 -15.87
C ALA A 185 6.64 -5.82 -16.27
N LEU A 186 6.85 -7.03 -16.77
CA LEU A 186 5.78 -7.96 -17.12
C LEU A 186 4.95 -8.37 -15.88
N GLY A 187 5.61 -8.66 -14.75
CA GLY A 187 4.92 -8.98 -13.50
C GLY A 187 4.06 -7.83 -13.00
N ALA A 188 4.60 -6.61 -12.99
CA ALA A 188 3.86 -5.41 -12.59
C ALA A 188 2.66 -5.14 -13.52
N ALA A 189 2.85 -5.30 -14.84
CA ALA A 189 1.77 -5.15 -15.82
C ALA A 189 0.66 -6.19 -15.62
N ARG A 190 1.00 -7.45 -15.33
CA ARG A 190 0.03 -8.51 -15.02
C ARG A 190 -0.78 -8.20 -13.76
N GLY A 191 -0.13 -7.70 -12.71
CA GLY A 191 -0.82 -7.26 -11.50
C GLY A 191 -1.81 -6.13 -11.78
N LEU A 192 -1.41 -5.14 -12.58
CA LEU A 192 -2.28 -4.02 -12.95
C LEU A 192 -3.44 -4.47 -13.86
N ALA A 193 -3.17 -5.33 -14.84
CA ALA A 193 -4.22 -5.89 -15.72
C ALA A 193 -5.26 -6.67 -14.90
N PHE A 194 -4.82 -7.51 -13.95
CA PHE A 194 -5.73 -8.22 -13.05
C PHE A 194 -6.67 -7.27 -12.30
N LEU A 195 -6.17 -6.13 -11.78
CA LEU A 195 -7.00 -5.14 -11.09
C LEU A 195 -8.02 -4.48 -12.02
N HIS A 196 -7.66 -4.22 -13.27
CA HIS A 196 -8.53 -3.58 -14.25
C HIS A 196 -9.57 -4.55 -14.85
N GLU A 197 -9.25 -5.84 -14.94
CA GLU A 197 -10.10 -6.89 -15.54
C GLU A 197 -10.97 -7.61 -14.50
N ALA A 198 -10.86 -7.27 -13.20
CA ALA A 198 -11.70 -7.83 -12.15
C ALA A 198 -13.19 -7.55 -12.42
N GLU A 199 -14.09 -8.39 -11.91
CA GLU A 199 -15.54 -8.20 -12.00
C GLU A 199 -15.97 -6.82 -11.49
N LYS A 200 -15.37 -6.38 -10.40
CA LYS A 200 -15.35 -4.98 -9.95
C LYS A 200 -13.96 -4.42 -10.20
N PRO A 201 -13.74 -3.65 -11.26
CA PRO A 201 -12.45 -3.07 -11.58
C PRO A 201 -11.90 -2.26 -10.41
N VAL A 202 -10.60 -2.32 -10.20
CA VAL A 202 -9.93 -1.54 -9.15
C VAL A 202 -8.97 -0.55 -9.78
N ILE A 203 -9.10 0.72 -9.43
CA ILE A 203 -8.19 1.79 -9.82
C ILE A 203 -7.13 1.91 -8.73
N TYR A 204 -5.90 1.53 -9.04
CA TYR A 204 -4.80 1.43 -8.07
C TYR A 204 -4.27 2.78 -7.60
N ARG A 205 -4.18 3.78 -8.47
CA ARG A 205 -3.84 5.20 -8.25
C ARG A 205 -2.41 5.55 -7.81
N ASP A 206 -1.59 4.62 -7.34
CA ASP A 206 -0.23 4.91 -6.90
C ASP A 206 0.81 3.94 -7.51
N PHE A 207 0.72 3.77 -8.84
CA PHE A 207 1.64 2.91 -9.60
C PHE A 207 3.01 3.59 -9.75
N LYS A 208 3.97 3.15 -8.94
CA LYS A 208 5.35 3.70 -8.88
C LYS A 208 6.35 2.62 -8.48
N THR A 209 7.63 2.86 -8.75
CA THR A 209 8.71 1.90 -8.51
C THR A 209 8.91 1.53 -7.04
N SER A 210 8.57 2.41 -6.11
CA SER A 210 8.62 2.12 -4.67
C SER A 210 7.50 1.20 -4.19
N ASN A 211 6.38 1.11 -4.93
CA ASN A 211 5.24 0.25 -4.62
C ASN A 211 5.26 -1.09 -5.39
N ILE A 212 6.30 -1.35 -6.17
CA ILE A 212 6.55 -2.64 -6.81
C ILE A 212 7.62 -3.36 -6.01
N LEU A 213 7.22 -4.40 -5.27
CA LEU A 213 8.10 -5.20 -4.44
C LEU A 213 8.55 -6.46 -5.17
N LEU A 214 9.72 -6.98 -4.78
CA LEU A 214 10.37 -8.11 -5.42
C LEU A 214 10.53 -9.28 -4.43
N ASP A 215 10.08 -10.44 -4.86
CA ASP A 215 10.36 -11.70 -4.17
C ASP A 215 11.80 -12.19 -4.40
N GLY A 216 12.16 -13.35 -3.84
CA GLY A 216 13.50 -13.92 -3.93
C GLY A 216 13.98 -14.21 -5.36
N ASP A 217 13.08 -14.35 -6.31
CA ASP A 217 13.33 -14.67 -7.71
C ASP A 217 13.11 -13.47 -8.65
N PHE A 218 13.05 -12.25 -8.12
CA PHE A 218 12.69 -11.04 -8.86
C PHE A 218 11.27 -11.09 -9.45
N GLY A 219 10.36 -11.86 -8.87
CA GLY A 219 8.93 -11.76 -9.16
C GLY A 219 8.37 -10.45 -8.61
N ALA A 220 7.69 -9.68 -9.45
CA ALA A 220 7.15 -8.38 -9.08
C ALA A 220 5.74 -8.52 -8.50
N LYS A 221 5.49 -7.83 -7.39
CA LYS A 221 4.17 -7.74 -6.74
C LYS A 221 3.84 -6.28 -6.42
N LEU A 222 2.62 -5.85 -6.76
CA LEU A 222 2.09 -4.54 -6.40
C LEU A 222 1.75 -4.51 -4.92
N SER A 223 2.12 -3.44 -4.24
CA SER A 223 1.89 -3.20 -2.80
C SER A 223 1.27 -1.82 -2.57
N ASP A 224 0.89 -1.51 -1.33
CA ASP A 224 0.33 -0.22 -0.91
C ASP A 224 -0.98 0.14 -1.65
N PHE A 225 -2.07 -0.49 -1.19
CA PHE A 225 -3.42 -0.29 -1.73
C PHE A 225 -4.20 0.80 -0.98
N GLY A 226 -3.57 1.57 -0.11
CA GLY A 226 -4.21 2.60 0.69
C GLY A 226 -4.93 3.68 -0.12
N LEU A 227 -4.50 3.91 -1.37
CA LEU A 227 -5.16 4.83 -2.30
C LEU A 227 -6.06 4.14 -3.32
N ALA A 228 -6.17 2.82 -3.31
CA ALA A 228 -7.01 2.08 -4.26
C ALA A 228 -8.48 2.47 -4.13
N LYS A 229 -9.23 2.37 -5.24
CA LYS A 229 -10.65 2.69 -5.30
C LYS A 229 -11.35 1.77 -6.29
N ASP A 230 -12.63 1.47 -6.00
CA ASP A 230 -13.49 0.80 -6.97
C ASP A 230 -13.59 1.60 -8.27
N GLY A 231 -13.45 0.91 -9.38
CA GLY A 231 -13.64 1.45 -10.71
C GLY A 231 -15.10 1.62 -11.07
N PRO A 232 -15.38 2.09 -12.29
CA PRO A 232 -16.74 2.28 -12.76
C PRO A 232 -17.47 0.93 -12.92
N VAL A 233 -18.73 0.89 -12.52
CA VAL A 233 -19.64 -0.27 -12.66
C VAL A 233 -20.82 0.08 -13.54
N GLY A 234 -21.39 -0.92 -14.22
CA GLY A 234 -22.50 -0.74 -15.15
C GLY A 234 -22.12 0.13 -16.35
N ASP A 235 -22.97 1.09 -16.68
CA ASP A 235 -22.79 1.98 -17.83
C ASP A 235 -21.82 3.16 -17.59
N MET A 236 -21.24 3.25 -16.42
CA MET A 236 -20.26 4.31 -16.11
C MET A 236 -18.95 4.05 -16.83
N SER A 237 -18.43 5.07 -17.52
CA SER A 237 -17.15 4.99 -18.25
C SER A 237 -15.95 5.39 -17.40
N HIS A 238 -16.16 6.10 -16.30
CA HIS A 238 -15.10 6.67 -15.46
C HIS A 238 -15.56 6.90 -14.03
N VAL A 239 -14.60 7.14 -13.15
CA VAL A 239 -14.82 7.58 -11.77
C VAL A 239 -14.13 8.91 -11.56
N SER A 240 -14.89 9.94 -11.17
CA SER A 240 -14.31 11.21 -10.73
C SER A 240 -13.89 11.11 -9.27
N THR A 241 -12.69 11.53 -8.96
CA THR A 241 -12.14 11.47 -7.61
C THR A 241 -11.34 12.73 -7.29
N ARG A 242 -11.14 12.99 -5.99
CA ARG A 242 -10.08 13.90 -5.59
C ARG A 242 -8.75 13.38 -6.13
N ILE A 243 -7.90 14.26 -6.65
CA ILE A 243 -6.59 13.90 -7.17
C ILE A 243 -5.74 13.32 -6.03
N MET A 244 -5.31 12.08 -6.20
CA MET A 244 -4.52 11.30 -5.24
C MET A 244 -3.39 10.62 -5.98
N GLY A 245 -2.37 10.19 -5.25
CA GLY A 245 -1.20 9.50 -5.80
C GLY A 245 0.08 10.30 -5.60
N THR A 246 1.16 9.86 -6.24
CA THR A 246 2.49 10.46 -6.11
C THR A 246 2.76 11.42 -7.24
N TYR A 247 3.11 12.67 -6.91
CA TYR A 247 3.48 13.67 -7.91
C TYR A 247 4.65 13.17 -8.78
N GLY A 248 4.54 13.38 -10.08
CA GLY A 248 5.51 12.90 -11.06
C GLY A 248 5.20 11.52 -11.66
N TYR A 249 4.29 10.74 -11.02
CA TYR A 249 3.80 9.46 -11.53
C TYR A 249 2.36 9.54 -12.03
N ALA A 250 1.60 10.54 -11.60
CA ALA A 250 0.23 10.75 -12.07
C ALA A 250 0.22 11.34 -13.48
N ALA A 251 -0.66 10.82 -14.34
CA ALA A 251 -0.82 11.30 -15.71
C ALA A 251 -1.33 12.76 -15.73
N PRO A 252 -0.86 13.60 -16.66
CA PRO A 252 -1.29 15.00 -16.74
C PRO A 252 -2.81 15.16 -16.87
N GLU A 253 -3.46 14.35 -17.67
CA GLU A 253 -4.91 14.35 -17.85
C GLU A 253 -5.66 14.01 -16.56
N TYR A 254 -5.15 13.10 -15.74
CA TYR A 254 -5.73 12.80 -14.44
C TYR A 254 -5.58 13.99 -13.48
N ILE A 255 -4.41 14.64 -13.45
CA ILE A 255 -4.17 15.83 -12.62
C ILE A 255 -5.11 16.97 -13.01
N MET A 256 -5.42 17.12 -14.31
CA MET A 256 -6.30 18.19 -14.81
C MET A 256 -7.77 17.93 -14.56
N THR A 257 -8.22 16.68 -14.59
CA THR A 257 -9.65 16.34 -14.60
C THR A 257 -10.14 15.64 -13.33
N GLY A 258 -9.24 15.05 -12.54
CA GLY A 258 -9.60 14.15 -11.43
C GLY A 258 -10.32 12.87 -11.89
N THR A 259 -10.26 12.57 -13.19
CA THR A 259 -10.98 11.44 -13.80
C THR A 259 -10.06 10.25 -13.98
N SER A 260 -10.46 9.10 -13.46
CA SER A 260 -9.75 7.83 -13.61
C SER A 260 -10.59 6.83 -14.40
N ILE A 261 -9.95 6.15 -15.34
CA ILE A 261 -10.55 5.12 -16.20
C ILE A 261 -9.67 3.88 -16.08
N PRO A 262 -10.22 2.70 -15.72
CA PRO A 262 -9.48 1.45 -15.90
C PRO A 262 -9.30 1.23 -17.39
N THR A 263 -8.09 0.90 -17.82
CA THR A 263 -7.81 0.62 -19.22
C THR A 263 -8.56 -0.66 -19.64
N LYS A 264 -9.64 -0.50 -20.37
CA LYS A 264 -10.25 -1.63 -21.10
C LYS A 264 -9.44 -1.83 -22.38
N LYS A 265 -9.11 -3.10 -22.66
CA LYS A 265 -8.57 -3.48 -23.96
C LYS A 265 -9.55 -3.17 -25.07
#